data_4068f5b5200dcc095b83fdb03a1a7695
#
_entry.id   4068f5b5200dcc095b83fdb03a1a7695
#
_cell.length_a   1.000
_cell.length_b   1.000
_cell.length_c   1.000
_cell.angle_alpha   90.00
_cell.angle_beta   90.00
_cell.angle_gamma   90.00
#
_symmetry.space_group_name_H-M   'P 1'
#
loop_
_entity.id
_entity.type
_entity.pdbx_description
1 polymer ?
#
loop_
_entity_poly.entity_id
_entity_poly.type
_entity_poly.pdbx_seq_one_letter_code
_entity_poly.pdbx_strand_id
1 'polypeptide(L)'
;MARYCTYIFKKGTKKDQLCNDICQLNSIFCQKHSTKPMIVKKELPKKELPKTIIHINKLVNKKLQEDNIREKILELPTNDQNKSVIFKHYNNMKRTDSNSTEYYKNQLFVDMSLSYPWSKYYNINNIINETTINIFLKNIKQRFDNEIQGMDSVKNEILNVICKFITNPTSNRNNIALYGPAGVGKSKFIKVLSDILGLPMKTISLGGIKDSSFFLGHGYVYVESGPGKILQNIIDSKIENPIIYFDELDKVSETDNGKDIFSFLCYLTDPTQNNRFSDHYFYGMNFDLSKVFYVFTFNDINKIDKILLDRLNIIKVSNPKDEEIVKILQNHCIPEIIKNIGIGLEIIFSNESINYIINYCKSFINKSITSGIREYYRIIEKILLELNKDILMNNNLIQDAIIIQDDIFLKLFTSIQNQLNNENENSSYSHMYL
;
A
#
# COMPACT_ATOMS: atom_id res chain seq x y z
N MET A 1 -23.14 -23.83 5.74
CA MET A 1 -22.91 -25.12 5.08
C MET A 1 -23.52 -26.21 5.96
N ALA A 2 -24.42 -27.04 5.43
CA ALA A 2 -24.98 -28.20 6.16
C ALA A 2 -23.87 -29.24 6.34
N ARG A 3 -23.70 -29.74 7.58
CA ARG A 3 -22.76 -30.82 7.86
C ARG A 3 -23.55 -32.14 7.85
N TYR A 4 -23.03 -33.12 7.15
CA TYR A 4 -23.65 -34.44 7.04
C TYR A 4 -23.08 -35.43 8.06
N CYS A 5 -23.90 -36.37 8.50
CA CYS A 5 -23.56 -37.39 9.50
C CYS A 5 -22.48 -38.35 8.99
N THR A 6 -21.41 -38.54 9.77
CA THR A 6 -20.27 -39.43 9.44
C THR A 6 -20.44 -40.86 9.94
N TYR A 7 -21.63 -41.24 10.46
CA TYR A 7 -21.88 -42.59 10.94
C TYR A 7 -21.91 -43.60 9.78
N ILE A 8 -21.23 -44.74 9.96
CA ILE A 8 -21.24 -45.87 9.02
C ILE A 8 -22.11 -47.00 9.59
N PHE A 9 -23.03 -47.49 8.77
CA PHE A 9 -23.92 -48.59 9.19
C PHE A 9 -23.13 -49.90 9.36
N LYS A 10 -23.34 -50.60 10.49
CA LYS A 10 -22.65 -51.87 10.80
C LYS A 10 -23.38 -53.11 10.30
N LYS A 11 -24.71 -53.05 10.10
CA LYS A 11 -25.55 -54.19 9.75
C LYS A 11 -26.68 -53.79 8.80
N GLY A 12 -27.22 -54.74 8.06
CA GLY A 12 -28.33 -54.55 7.14
C GLY A 12 -27.91 -54.21 5.71
N THR A 13 -28.87 -53.88 4.87
CA THR A 13 -28.66 -53.55 3.44
C THR A 13 -27.79 -52.33 3.17
N LYS A 14 -27.57 -51.47 4.20
CA LYS A 14 -26.73 -50.27 4.14
C LYS A 14 -25.40 -50.47 4.86
N LYS A 15 -24.96 -51.70 5.13
CA LYS A 15 -23.66 -51.95 5.78
C LYS A 15 -22.55 -51.27 5.00
N ASP A 16 -21.60 -50.64 5.73
CA ASP A 16 -20.46 -49.92 5.22
C ASP A 16 -20.78 -48.64 4.42
N GLN A 17 -22.04 -48.20 4.36
CA GLN A 17 -22.44 -46.92 3.78
C GLN A 17 -22.47 -45.80 4.83
N LEU A 18 -22.19 -44.57 4.39
CA LEU A 18 -22.32 -43.39 5.25
C LEU A 18 -23.77 -42.94 5.39
N CYS A 19 -24.15 -42.51 6.60
CA CYS A 19 -25.41 -41.84 6.80
C CYS A 19 -25.29 -40.40 6.30
N ASN A 20 -26.11 -40.02 5.33
CA ASN A 20 -26.09 -38.67 4.74
C ASN A 20 -27.14 -37.73 5.36
N ASP A 21 -27.69 -38.04 6.52
CA ASP A 21 -28.61 -37.14 7.23
C ASP A 21 -27.86 -35.91 7.76
N ILE A 22 -28.57 -34.78 7.83
CA ILE A 22 -27.99 -33.48 8.30
C ILE A 22 -27.69 -33.60 9.81
N CYS A 23 -26.50 -33.17 10.20
CA CYS A 23 -26.07 -33.13 11.58
C CYS A 23 -26.72 -31.98 12.36
N GLN A 24 -26.93 -32.20 13.66
CA GLN A 24 -27.32 -31.13 14.59
C GLN A 24 -26.16 -30.12 14.77
N LEU A 25 -26.49 -28.90 15.19
CA LEU A 25 -25.51 -27.87 15.48
C LEU A 25 -24.43 -28.41 16.44
N ASN A 26 -23.15 -28.28 16.05
CA ASN A 26 -21.99 -28.75 16.80
C ASN A 26 -21.80 -30.27 16.96
N SER A 27 -22.50 -31.10 16.17
CA SER A 27 -22.35 -32.57 16.17
C SER A 27 -21.82 -33.05 14.81
N ILE A 28 -21.06 -34.16 14.82
CA ILE A 28 -20.65 -34.89 13.61
C ILE A 28 -21.64 -36.04 13.28
N PHE A 29 -22.66 -36.23 14.13
CA PHE A 29 -23.70 -37.24 13.95
C PHE A 29 -25.09 -36.61 13.86
N CYS A 30 -25.97 -37.22 13.09
CA CYS A 30 -27.38 -36.83 13.06
C CYS A 30 -28.11 -37.30 14.36
N GLN A 31 -29.32 -36.78 14.57
CA GLN A 31 -30.13 -37.11 15.76
C GLN A 31 -30.30 -38.60 16.03
N LYS A 32 -30.35 -39.44 14.97
CA LYS A 32 -30.49 -40.91 15.07
C LYS A 32 -29.21 -41.62 15.55
N HIS A 33 -28.05 -40.99 15.40
CA HIS A 33 -26.75 -41.60 15.69
C HIS A 33 -25.97 -40.93 16.81
N SER A 34 -26.49 -39.86 17.40
CA SER A 34 -25.84 -39.11 18.49
C SER A 34 -25.63 -39.91 19.77
N THR A 35 -26.47 -40.92 20.01
CA THR A 35 -26.42 -41.80 21.20
C THR A 35 -25.67 -43.11 20.95
N LYS A 36 -25.20 -43.40 19.75
CA LYS A 36 -24.49 -44.63 19.42
C LYS A 36 -22.99 -44.50 19.68
N PRO A 37 -22.34 -45.57 20.21
CA PRO A 37 -20.89 -45.52 20.47
C PRO A 37 -20.12 -45.25 19.17
N MET A 38 -19.18 -44.33 19.25
CA MET A 38 -18.30 -43.95 18.16
C MET A 38 -17.54 -45.19 17.67
N ILE A 39 -17.63 -45.48 16.38
CA ILE A 39 -16.70 -46.39 15.75
C ILE A 39 -15.43 -45.60 15.52
N VAL A 40 -14.49 -45.64 16.44
CA VAL A 40 -13.14 -45.24 16.16
C VAL A 40 -12.65 -46.11 15.02
N LYS A 41 -12.53 -45.59 13.80
CA LYS A 41 -11.74 -46.26 12.77
C LYS A 41 -10.36 -46.46 13.40
N LYS A 42 -10.00 -47.71 13.76
CA LYS A 42 -8.61 -48.06 13.90
C LYS A 42 -7.97 -47.62 12.55
N GLU A 43 -7.16 -46.59 12.59
CA GLU A 43 -6.29 -46.32 11.45
C GLU A 43 -5.57 -47.62 11.16
N LEU A 44 -5.81 -48.18 9.99
CA LEU A 44 -4.96 -49.22 9.45
C LEU A 44 -3.52 -48.71 9.59
N PRO A 45 -2.59 -49.50 10.16
CA PRO A 45 -1.22 -49.10 10.29
C PRO A 45 -0.81 -48.62 8.91
N LYS A 46 -0.44 -47.34 8.80
CA LYS A 46 0.14 -46.79 7.59
C LYS A 46 1.34 -47.68 7.30
N LYS A 47 1.23 -48.58 6.30
CA LYS A 47 2.39 -49.31 5.80
C LYS A 47 3.42 -48.23 5.47
N GLU A 48 4.43 -48.11 6.31
CA GLU A 48 5.58 -47.27 5.99
C GLU A 48 6.09 -47.73 4.64
N LEU A 49 6.00 -46.84 3.66
CA LEU A 49 6.63 -47.09 2.34
C LEU A 49 8.11 -47.39 2.59
N PRO A 50 8.68 -48.41 1.98
CA PRO A 50 10.09 -48.72 2.11
C PRO A 50 10.92 -47.45 1.91
N LYS A 51 11.92 -47.22 2.76
CA LYS A 51 12.78 -46.00 2.72
C LYS A 51 13.29 -45.69 1.30
N THR A 52 13.53 -46.72 0.53
CA THR A 52 13.93 -46.64 -0.90
C THR A 52 12.87 -45.99 -1.78
N ILE A 53 11.54 -46.30 -1.58
CA ILE A 53 10.45 -45.73 -2.36
C ILE A 53 10.24 -44.25 -1.97
N ILE A 54 10.39 -43.91 -0.68
CA ILE A 54 10.34 -42.53 -0.23
C ILE A 54 11.47 -41.70 -0.83
N HIS A 55 12.66 -42.28 -0.90
CA HIS A 55 13.83 -41.65 -1.50
C HIS A 55 13.66 -41.45 -3.01
N ILE A 56 13.18 -42.46 -3.73
CA ILE A 56 12.88 -42.38 -5.17
C ILE A 56 11.83 -41.35 -5.45
N ASN A 57 10.72 -41.31 -4.70
CA ASN A 57 9.67 -40.29 -4.86
C ASN A 57 10.18 -38.88 -4.59
N LYS A 58 11.08 -38.69 -3.62
CA LYS A 58 11.73 -37.39 -3.39
C LYS A 58 12.62 -36.99 -4.57
N LEU A 59 13.37 -37.93 -5.13
CA LEU A 59 14.26 -37.70 -6.30
C LEU A 59 13.44 -37.41 -7.57
N VAL A 60 12.37 -38.14 -7.83
CA VAL A 60 11.46 -37.92 -8.96
C VAL A 60 10.78 -36.55 -8.84
N ASN A 61 10.23 -36.23 -7.66
CA ASN A 61 9.60 -34.91 -7.42
C ASN A 61 10.62 -33.78 -7.55
N LYS A 62 11.85 -33.94 -7.05
CA LYS A 62 12.91 -32.97 -7.20
C LYS A 62 13.26 -32.77 -8.68
N LYS A 63 13.40 -33.82 -9.45
CA LYS A 63 13.72 -33.76 -10.89
C LYS A 63 12.57 -33.09 -11.69
N LEU A 64 11.32 -33.44 -11.40
CA LEU A 64 10.14 -32.80 -12.02
C LEU A 64 10.06 -31.29 -11.70
N GLN A 65 10.39 -30.88 -10.46
CA GLN A 65 10.48 -29.47 -10.11
C GLN A 65 11.61 -28.74 -10.83
N GLU A 66 12.77 -29.39 -10.98
CA GLU A 66 13.92 -28.83 -11.67
C GLU A 66 13.68 -28.66 -13.17
N ASP A 67 13.06 -29.63 -13.84
CA ASP A 67 12.67 -29.51 -15.24
C ASP A 67 11.63 -28.37 -15.44
N ASN A 68 10.69 -28.20 -14.51
CA ASN A 68 9.74 -27.12 -14.51
C ASN A 68 10.40 -25.72 -14.38
N ILE A 69 11.45 -25.57 -13.54
CA ILE A 69 12.17 -24.28 -13.41
C ILE A 69 12.90 -23.93 -14.71
N ARG A 70 13.54 -24.90 -15.35
CA ARG A 70 14.22 -24.69 -16.64
C ARG A 70 13.26 -24.21 -17.71
N GLU A 71 12.12 -24.87 -17.84
CA GLU A 71 11.06 -24.48 -18.79
C GLU A 71 10.55 -23.08 -18.50
N LYS A 72 10.27 -22.78 -17.21
CA LYS A 72 9.84 -21.43 -16.80
C LYS A 72 10.85 -20.35 -17.20
N ILE A 73 12.16 -20.58 -17.05
CA ILE A 73 13.19 -19.61 -17.47
C ILE A 73 13.14 -19.39 -18.99
N LEU A 74 13.01 -20.47 -19.77
CA LEU A 74 12.95 -20.38 -21.24
C LEU A 74 11.69 -19.65 -21.73
N GLU A 75 10.57 -19.83 -21.05
CA GLU A 75 9.27 -19.23 -21.39
C GLU A 75 9.13 -17.77 -20.89
N LEU A 76 10.06 -17.27 -20.07
CA LEU A 76 9.99 -15.89 -19.61
C LEU A 76 9.92 -14.91 -20.79
N PRO A 77 8.96 -13.98 -20.80
CA PRO A 77 8.85 -12.96 -21.84
C PRO A 77 9.87 -11.82 -21.63
N THR A 78 11.15 -12.15 -21.66
CA THR A 78 12.27 -11.22 -21.51
C THR A 78 13.35 -11.53 -22.55
N ASN A 79 14.35 -10.64 -22.67
CA ASN A 79 15.43 -10.80 -23.64
C ASN A 79 16.36 -11.98 -23.29
N ASP A 80 17.14 -12.44 -24.28
CA ASP A 80 18.04 -13.59 -24.13
C ASP A 80 19.17 -13.33 -23.15
N GLN A 81 19.60 -12.06 -22.98
CA GLN A 81 20.60 -11.68 -21.99
C GLN A 81 20.10 -11.98 -20.58
N ASN A 82 18.90 -11.53 -20.23
CA ASN A 82 18.29 -11.78 -18.92
C ASN A 82 18.12 -13.28 -18.68
N LYS A 83 17.59 -14.03 -19.66
CA LYS A 83 17.46 -15.49 -19.58
C LYS A 83 18.81 -16.17 -19.33
N SER A 84 19.86 -15.73 -20.02
CA SER A 84 21.21 -16.28 -19.89
C SER A 84 21.74 -16.08 -18.46
N VAL A 85 21.56 -14.90 -17.88
CA VAL A 85 21.98 -14.62 -16.50
C VAL A 85 21.22 -15.51 -15.51
N ILE A 86 19.89 -15.59 -15.61
CA ILE A 86 19.07 -16.44 -14.73
C ILE A 86 19.50 -17.90 -14.88
N PHE A 87 19.74 -18.35 -16.10
CA PHE A 87 20.16 -19.73 -16.40
C PHE A 87 21.52 -20.04 -15.82
N LYS A 88 22.45 -19.07 -15.80
CA LYS A 88 23.77 -19.22 -15.16
C LYS A 88 23.60 -19.49 -13.66
N HIS A 89 22.79 -18.70 -12.95
CA HIS A 89 22.52 -18.91 -11.52
C HIS A 89 21.80 -20.24 -11.26
N TYR A 90 20.85 -20.61 -12.10
CA TYR A 90 20.20 -21.92 -12.03
C TYR A 90 21.19 -23.09 -12.18
N ASN A 91 22.11 -23.01 -13.15
CA ASN A 91 23.16 -24.04 -13.33
C ASN A 91 24.14 -24.06 -12.15
N ASN A 92 24.52 -22.92 -11.59
CA ASN A 92 25.36 -22.85 -10.40
C ASN A 92 24.66 -23.53 -9.22
N MET A 93 23.36 -23.20 -8.98
CA MET A 93 22.56 -23.87 -7.96
C MET A 93 22.59 -25.40 -8.10
N LYS A 94 22.46 -25.94 -9.33
CA LYS A 94 22.51 -27.39 -9.57
C LYS A 94 23.84 -28.03 -9.26
N ARG A 95 24.94 -27.29 -9.41
CA ARG A 95 26.31 -27.79 -9.19
C ARG A 95 26.77 -27.68 -7.75
N THR A 96 26.04 -26.90 -6.93
CA THR A 96 26.43 -26.60 -5.56
C THR A 96 25.67 -27.52 -4.60
N ASP A 97 26.27 -27.84 -3.45
CA ASP A 97 25.61 -28.62 -2.39
C ASP A 97 24.38 -27.88 -1.88
N SER A 98 23.27 -28.61 -1.80
CA SER A 98 21.96 -28.06 -1.35
C SER A 98 21.95 -27.48 0.07
N ASN A 99 22.95 -27.81 0.88
CA ASN A 99 23.09 -27.28 2.24
C ASN A 99 24.05 -26.07 2.32
N SER A 100 24.61 -25.63 1.20
CA SER A 100 25.58 -24.54 1.18
C SER A 100 24.88 -23.17 1.09
N THR A 101 25.50 -22.14 1.66
CA THR A 101 25.04 -20.75 1.54
C THR A 101 24.96 -20.30 0.08
N GLU A 102 25.85 -20.79 -0.76
CA GLU A 102 25.88 -20.45 -2.19
C GLU A 102 24.69 -21.04 -2.95
N TYR A 103 24.23 -22.23 -2.58
CA TYR A 103 23.00 -22.80 -3.12
C TYR A 103 21.82 -21.89 -2.86
N TYR A 104 21.63 -21.49 -1.59
CA TYR A 104 20.51 -20.61 -1.19
C TYR A 104 20.56 -19.26 -1.87
N LYS A 105 21.74 -18.66 -2.05
CA LYS A 105 21.90 -17.40 -2.79
C LYS A 105 21.46 -17.55 -4.24
N ASN A 106 21.92 -18.60 -4.94
CA ASN A 106 21.53 -18.84 -6.33
C ASN A 106 20.03 -19.16 -6.44
N GLN A 107 19.47 -19.92 -5.51
CA GLN A 107 18.04 -20.21 -5.44
C GLN A 107 17.23 -18.93 -5.29
N LEU A 108 17.58 -18.08 -4.33
CA LEU A 108 16.89 -16.81 -4.09
C LEU A 108 16.94 -15.91 -5.33
N PHE A 109 18.09 -15.83 -6.00
CA PHE A 109 18.23 -15.08 -7.24
C PHE A 109 17.27 -15.58 -8.33
N VAL A 110 17.21 -16.90 -8.55
CA VAL A 110 16.31 -17.52 -9.53
C VAL A 110 14.85 -17.28 -9.15
N ASP A 111 14.47 -17.49 -7.88
CA ASP A 111 13.10 -17.30 -7.39
C ASP A 111 12.65 -15.84 -7.54
N MET A 112 13.49 -14.87 -7.18
CA MET A 112 13.24 -13.45 -7.37
C MET A 112 13.10 -13.08 -8.84
N SER A 113 13.98 -13.61 -9.70
CA SER A 113 13.93 -13.38 -11.15
C SER A 113 12.65 -13.92 -11.79
N LEU A 114 12.18 -15.10 -11.34
CA LEU A 114 10.92 -15.70 -11.77
C LEU A 114 9.69 -14.98 -11.22
N SER A 115 9.83 -14.32 -10.08
CA SER A 115 8.76 -13.57 -9.43
C SER A 115 8.57 -12.19 -10.03
N TYR A 116 9.54 -11.66 -10.78
CA TYR A 116 9.39 -10.40 -11.48
C TYR A 116 8.26 -10.51 -12.51
N PRO A 117 7.36 -9.51 -12.59
CA PRO A 117 6.15 -9.59 -13.42
C PRO A 117 6.41 -9.31 -14.90
N TRP A 118 7.30 -10.07 -15.54
CA TRP A 118 7.70 -9.89 -16.93
C TRP A 118 6.51 -9.71 -17.87
N SER A 119 6.50 -8.61 -18.63
CA SER A 119 5.47 -8.24 -19.63
C SER A 119 4.03 -8.13 -19.08
N LYS A 120 3.86 -8.09 -17.76
CA LYS A 120 2.55 -7.90 -17.12
C LYS A 120 2.31 -6.43 -16.87
N TYR A 121 1.70 -5.77 -17.84
CA TYR A 121 1.34 -4.36 -17.75
C TYR A 121 -0.14 -4.20 -17.43
N TYR A 122 -0.43 -3.26 -16.54
CA TYR A 122 -1.78 -2.71 -16.43
C TYR A 122 -2.05 -1.82 -17.65
N ASN A 123 -3.13 -2.09 -18.35
CA ASN A 123 -3.55 -1.29 -19.49
C ASN A 123 -4.93 -0.70 -19.20
N ILE A 124 -4.98 0.61 -19.08
CA ILE A 124 -6.21 1.34 -18.83
C ILE A 124 -7.28 1.09 -19.93
N ASN A 125 -6.84 0.80 -21.15
CA ASN A 125 -7.74 0.52 -22.25
C ASN A 125 -8.53 -0.79 -22.07
N ASN A 126 -8.03 -1.74 -21.25
CA ASN A 126 -8.78 -2.96 -20.93
C ASN A 126 -10.05 -2.67 -20.12
N ILE A 127 -10.02 -1.62 -19.28
CA ILE A 127 -11.18 -1.16 -18.50
C ILE A 127 -12.14 -0.37 -19.40
N ILE A 128 -11.60 0.38 -20.36
CA ILE A 128 -12.40 1.21 -21.26
C ILE A 128 -13.16 0.36 -22.30
N ASN A 129 -12.65 -0.82 -22.67
CA ASN A 129 -13.32 -1.72 -23.62
C ASN A 129 -14.72 -2.16 -23.15
N GLU A 130 -15.04 -2.08 -21.86
CA GLU A 130 -16.36 -2.38 -21.29
C GLU A 130 -17.28 -1.16 -21.21
N THR A 131 -16.72 0.07 -21.36
CA THR A 131 -17.46 1.34 -21.27
C THR A 131 -16.95 2.35 -22.30
N THR A 132 -17.81 3.30 -22.71
CA THR A 132 -17.32 4.40 -23.57
C THR A 132 -16.34 5.28 -22.80
N ILE A 133 -15.30 5.80 -23.46
CA ILE A 133 -14.29 6.70 -22.87
C ILE A 133 -14.94 7.85 -22.10
N ASN A 134 -16.02 8.41 -22.63
CA ASN A 134 -16.74 9.53 -22.00
C ASN A 134 -17.34 9.11 -20.63
N ILE A 135 -17.97 7.93 -20.55
CA ILE A 135 -18.53 7.41 -19.29
C ILE A 135 -17.39 7.16 -18.29
N PHE A 136 -16.30 6.56 -18.73
CA PHE A 136 -15.14 6.29 -17.90
C PHE A 136 -14.56 7.59 -17.29
N LEU A 137 -14.31 8.62 -18.09
CA LEU A 137 -13.80 9.89 -17.63
C LEU A 137 -14.76 10.64 -16.68
N LYS A 138 -16.08 10.58 -16.95
CA LYS A 138 -17.10 11.11 -16.04
C LYS A 138 -17.10 10.40 -14.70
N ASN A 139 -16.99 9.07 -14.70
CA ASN A 139 -16.92 8.28 -13.46
C ASN A 139 -15.66 8.63 -12.64
N ILE A 140 -14.50 8.77 -13.29
CA ILE A 140 -13.27 9.20 -12.64
C ILE A 140 -13.47 10.57 -11.98
N LYS A 141 -14.01 11.54 -12.73
CA LYS A 141 -14.25 12.88 -12.20
C LYS A 141 -15.19 12.85 -11.00
N GLN A 142 -16.29 12.11 -11.11
CA GLN A 142 -17.25 11.96 -10.01
C GLN A 142 -16.63 11.30 -8.77
N ARG A 143 -15.79 10.28 -8.95
CA ARG A 143 -15.07 9.66 -7.82
C ARG A 143 -14.10 10.63 -7.16
N PHE A 144 -13.35 11.41 -7.94
CA PHE A 144 -12.50 12.47 -7.38
C PHE A 144 -13.32 13.48 -6.59
N ASP A 145 -14.47 13.92 -7.11
CA ASP A 145 -15.33 14.92 -6.43
C ASP A 145 -15.95 14.38 -5.15
N ASN A 146 -16.24 13.09 -5.10
CA ASN A 146 -16.77 12.42 -3.89
C ASN A 146 -15.70 12.21 -2.81
N GLU A 147 -14.46 11.85 -3.20
CA GLU A 147 -13.41 11.44 -2.26
C GLU A 147 -12.47 12.60 -1.87
N ILE A 148 -12.36 13.61 -2.72
CA ILE A 148 -11.47 14.79 -2.53
C ILE A 148 -12.31 16.07 -2.65
N GLN A 149 -12.42 16.79 -1.56
CA GLN A 149 -13.06 18.11 -1.58
C GLN A 149 -12.06 19.16 -2.08
N GLY A 150 -12.48 20.01 -3.02
CA GLY A 150 -11.62 21.03 -3.64
C GLY A 150 -10.57 20.46 -4.57
N MET A 151 -9.43 21.14 -4.70
CA MET A 151 -8.30 20.76 -5.59
C MET A 151 -8.70 20.64 -7.06
N ASP A 152 -9.65 21.42 -7.56
CA ASP A 152 -10.19 21.28 -8.93
C ASP A 152 -9.13 21.43 -10.01
N SER A 153 -8.15 22.33 -9.82
CA SER A 153 -7.01 22.46 -10.73
C SER A 153 -6.17 21.19 -10.79
N VAL A 154 -5.89 20.57 -9.64
CA VAL A 154 -5.12 19.32 -9.55
C VAL A 154 -5.88 18.17 -10.21
N LYS A 155 -7.19 18.05 -9.94
CA LYS A 155 -8.05 17.05 -10.56
C LYS A 155 -8.06 17.16 -12.08
N ASN A 156 -8.18 18.39 -12.62
CA ASN A 156 -8.16 18.64 -14.05
C ASN A 156 -6.81 18.29 -14.69
N GLU A 157 -5.69 18.66 -14.06
CA GLU A 157 -4.36 18.30 -14.56
C GLU A 157 -4.14 16.79 -14.58
N ILE A 158 -4.59 16.09 -13.54
CA ILE A 158 -4.50 14.62 -13.49
C ILE A 158 -5.42 13.98 -14.54
N LEU A 159 -6.62 14.53 -14.78
CA LEU A 159 -7.48 14.06 -15.88
C LEU A 159 -6.81 14.23 -17.24
N ASN A 160 -6.08 15.34 -17.48
CA ASN A 160 -5.30 15.52 -18.70
C ASN A 160 -4.22 14.44 -18.85
N VAL A 161 -3.54 14.08 -17.75
CA VAL A 161 -2.56 12.99 -17.76
C VAL A 161 -3.22 11.64 -18.05
N ILE A 162 -4.38 11.35 -17.46
CA ILE A 162 -5.15 10.12 -17.75
C ILE A 162 -5.59 10.10 -19.22
N CYS A 163 -6.09 11.21 -19.75
CA CYS A 163 -6.43 11.31 -21.18
C CYS A 163 -5.22 11.02 -22.08
N LYS A 164 -4.03 11.52 -21.72
CA LYS A 164 -2.79 11.21 -22.42
C LYS A 164 -2.50 9.69 -22.42
N PHE A 165 -2.67 9.00 -21.29
CA PHE A 165 -2.49 7.54 -21.22
C PHE A 165 -3.49 6.77 -22.08
N ILE A 166 -4.74 7.24 -22.18
CA ILE A 166 -5.75 6.64 -23.03
C ILE A 166 -5.37 6.80 -24.49
N THR A 167 -4.92 8.00 -24.89
CA THR A 167 -4.58 8.33 -26.28
C THR A 167 -3.26 7.71 -26.71
N ASN A 168 -2.28 7.67 -25.83
CA ASN A 168 -0.95 7.12 -26.06
C ASN A 168 -0.49 6.23 -24.89
N PRO A 169 -0.93 4.96 -24.85
CA PRO A 169 -0.56 4.01 -23.79
C PRO A 169 0.95 3.70 -23.72
N THR A 170 1.68 4.00 -24.80
CA THR A 170 3.14 3.79 -24.88
C THR A 170 3.94 5.01 -24.43
N SER A 171 3.28 6.07 -23.95
CA SER A 171 3.96 7.26 -23.45
C SER A 171 4.87 6.92 -22.29
N ASN A 172 6.11 7.38 -22.35
CA ASN A 172 7.18 7.15 -21.38
C ASN A 172 7.50 8.39 -20.50
N ARG A 173 6.69 9.45 -20.57
CA ARG A 173 6.81 10.66 -19.71
C ARG A 173 5.66 10.67 -18.70
N ASN A 174 5.81 9.88 -17.64
CA ASN A 174 4.75 9.60 -16.67
C ASN A 174 5.14 10.08 -15.26
N ASN A 175 5.99 11.12 -15.20
CA ASN A 175 6.49 11.64 -13.95
C ASN A 175 5.66 12.84 -13.50
N ILE A 176 4.97 12.73 -12.38
CA ILE A 176 4.14 13.79 -11.81
C ILE A 176 4.71 14.20 -10.46
N ALA A 177 4.64 15.49 -10.16
CA ALA A 177 5.00 16.02 -8.86
C ALA A 177 3.89 16.91 -8.30
N LEU A 178 3.42 16.60 -7.09
CA LEU A 178 2.51 17.46 -6.35
C LEU A 178 3.32 18.34 -5.39
N TYR A 179 3.29 19.64 -5.63
CA TYR A 179 4.00 20.64 -4.85
C TYR A 179 3.05 21.53 -4.07
N GLY A 180 3.29 21.76 -2.80
CA GLY A 180 2.49 22.67 -1.98
C GLY A 180 2.67 22.45 -0.48
N PRO A 181 2.00 23.24 0.36
CA PRO A 181 2.17 23.19 1.82
C PRO A 181 1.97 21.80 2.42
N ALA A 182 2.55 21.57 3.60
CA ALA A 182 2.33 20.34 4.33
C ALA A 182 0.87 20.20 4.78
N GLY A 183 0.34 18.98 4.83
CA GLY A 183 -1.00 18.72 5.38
C GLY A 183 -2.19 19.10 4.49
N VAL A 184 -1.97 19.53 3.23
CA VAL A 184 -3.06 19.87 2.30
C VAL A 184 -3.72 18.67 1.63
N GLY A 185 -3.26 17.44 1.89
CA GLY A 185 -3.88 16.22 1.35
C GLY A 185 -3.20 15.64 0.12
N LYS A 186 -1.95 16.01 -0.22
CA LYS A 186 -1.20 15.47 -1.38
C LYS A 186 -1.16 13.94 -1.38
N SER A 187 -0.77 13.33 -0.27
CA SER A 187 -0.65 11.87 -0.17
C SER A 187 -2.02 11.16 -0.24
N LYS A 188 -3.08 11.77 0.31
CA LYS A 188 -4.47 11.29 0.17
C LYS A 188 -4.90 11.31 -1.29
N PHE A 189 -4.59 12.40 -2.01
CA PHE A 189 -4.90 12.54 -3.43
C PHE A 189 -4.27 11.42 -4.26
N ILE A 190 -2.98 11.10 -4.02
CA ILE A 190 -2.28 10.04 -4.76
C ILE A 190 -2.87 8.66 -4.45
N LYS A 191 -3.26 8.41 -3.19
CA LYS A 191 -3.94 7.17 -2.81
C LYS A 191 -5.28 7.02 -3.55
N VAL A 192 -6.09 8.06 -3.57
CA VAL A 192 -7.37 8.09 -4.29
C VAL A 192 -7.14 7.88 -5.80
N LEU A 193 -6.11 8.51 -6.38
CA LEU A 193 -5.71 8.29 -7.77
C LEU A 193 -5.39 6.81 -8.04
N SER A 194 -4.60 6.18 -7.17
CA SER A 194 -4.27 4.75 -7.27
C SER A 194 -5.53 3.88 -7.24
N ASP A 195 -6.43 4.15 -6.29
CA ASP A 195 -7.68 3.41 -6.12
C ASP A 195 -8.64 3.60 -7.31
N ILE A 196 -8.71 4.82 -7.87
CA ILE A 196 -9.52 5.12 -9.06
C ILE A 196 -8.99 4.39 -10.29
N LEU A 197 -7.68 4.40 -10.49
CA LEU A 197 -7.05 3.74 -11.64
C LEU A 197 -6.96 2.22 -11.46
N GLY A 198 -7.13 1.69 -10.24
CA GLY A 198 -6.87 0.28 -9.94
C GLY A 198 -5.39 -0.11 -10.07
N LEU A 199 -4.47 0.86 -10.03
CA LEU A 199 -3.04 0.64 -10.11
C LEU A 199 -2.45 0.43 -8.71
N PRO A 200 -1.71 -0.66 -8.46
CA PRO A 200 -0.99 -0.84 -7.20
C PRO A 200 -0.03 0.34 -6.95
N MET A 201 -0.04 0.87 -5.74
CA MET A 201 0.86 1.94 -5.33
C MET A 201 1.85 1.43 -4.27
N LYS A 202 3.12 1.80 -4.44
CA LYS A 202 4.19 1.55 -3.47
C LYS A 202 4.82 2.86 -3.06
N THR A 203 4.80 3.14 -1.77
CA THR A 203 5.32 4.40 -1.21
C THR A 203 6.77 4.23 -0.76
N ILE A 204 7.59 5.22 -1.07
CA ILE A 204 8.97 5.37 -0.62
C ILE A 204 9.09 6.76 0.01
N SER A 205 9.28 6.84 1.33
CA SER A 205 9.62 8.12 1.99
C SER A 205 11.11 8.40 1.79
N LEU A 206 11.43 9.55 1.23
CA LEU A 206 12.81 9.97 0.98
C LEU A 206 13.47 10.59 2.20
N GLY A 207 12.67 11.01 3.19
CA GLY A 207 13.17 11.47 4.48
C GLY A 207 13.86 10.33 5.24
N GLY A 208 15.18 10.45 5.41
CA GLY A 208 15.99 9.47 6.14
C GLY A 208 16.71 8.42 5.30
N ILE A 209 16.54 8.42 3.97
CA ILE A 209 17.36 7.61 3.07
C ILE A 209 18.76 8.20 2.99
N LYS A 210 19.78 7.35 3.20
CA LYS A 210 21.16 7.81 3.32
C LYS A 210 21.92 7.83 2.02
N ASP A 211 21.63 6.92 1.10
CA ASP A 211 22.35 6.79 -0.17
C ASP A 211 21.52 6.09 -1.25
N SER A 212 22.02 6.07 -2.49
CA SER A 212 21.33 5.51 -3.64
C SER A 212 21.31 3.97 -3.67
N SER A 213 22.12 3.29 -2.86
CA SER A 213 22.18 1.81 -2.82
C SER A 213 20.86 1.21 -2.30
N PHE A 214 20.10 1.97 -1.50
CA PHE A 214 18.74 1.60 -1.11
C PHE A 214 17.83 1.31 -2.32
N PHE A 215 18.00 2.05 -3.41
CA PHE A 215 17.19 1.90 -4.62
C PHE A 215 17.75 0.86 -5.59
N LEU A 216 19.09 0.75 -5.64
CA LEU A 216 19.83 -0.09 -6.58
C LEU A 216 20.15 -1.48 -6.04
N GLY A 217 19.93 -1.71 -4.74
CA GLY A 217 20.27 -2.95 -4.08
C GLY A 217 21.77 -3.12 -3.79
N HIS A 218 22.08 -4.22 -3.17
CA HIS A 218 23.46 -4.60 -2.86
C HIS A 218 23.91 -5.75 -3.74
N GLY A 219 25.17 -5.68 -4.19
CA GLY A 219 25.73 -6.71 -5.06
C GLY A 219 25.56 -8.12 -4.46
N TYR A 220 25.24 -9.06 -5.30
CA TYR A 220 24.96 -10.47 -4.99
C TYR A 220 26.00 -11.18 -4.08
N VAL A 221 27.21 -10.65 -4.00
CA VAL A 221 28.34 -11.25 -3.24
C VAL A 221 28.15 -11.14 -1.72
N TYR A 222 27.41 -10.14 -1.23
CA TYR A 222 27.25 -9.89 0.19
C TYR A 222 26.27 -10.87 0.87
N VAL A 223 26.48 -11.13 2.15
CA VAL A 223 25.51 -11.83 3.00
C VAL A 223 24.33 -10.86 3.18
N GLU A 224 23.10 -11.31 3.01
CA GLU A 224 21.88 -10.47 3.02
C GLU A 224 21.71 -9.56 1.78
N SER A 225 22.35 -9.86 0.66
CA SER A 225 22.11 -9.14 -0.59
C SER A 225 20.66 -9.35 -1.08
N GLY A 226 20.07 -8.30 -1.61
CA GLY A 226 18.72 -8.34 -2.19
C GLY A 226 18.54 -7.26 -3.25
N PRO A 227 17.46 -7.33 -4.03
CA PRO A 227 17.14 -6.33 -5.04
C PRO A 227 16.92 -4.95 -4.41
N GLY A 228 17.22 -3.91 -5.16
CA GLY A 228 16.91 -2.55 -4.77
C GLY A 228 15.41 -2.32 -4.59
N LYS A 229 15.08 -1.30 -3.80
CA LYS A 229 13.69 -1.02 -3.42
C LYS A 229 12.78 -0.81 -4.62
N ILE A 230 13.30 -0.30 -5.74
CA ILE A 230 12.52 -0.11 -6.97
C ILE A 230 12.04 -1.45 -7.52
N LEU A 231 12.95 -2.39 -7.78
CA LEU A 231 12.58 -3.70 -8.33
C LEU A 231 11.79 -4.54 -7.32
N GLN A 232 12.12 -4.46 -6.01
CA GLN A 232 11.33 -5.12 -4.98
C GLN A 232 9.87 -4.64 -5.00
N ASN A 233 9.63 -3.33 -5.11
CA ASN A 233 8.29 -2.78 -5.19
C ASN A 233 7.53 -3.24 -6.45
N ILE A 234 8.21 -3.41 -7.58
CA ILE A 234 7.61 -3.94 -8.81
C ILE A 234 7.23 -5.42 -8.64
N ILE A 235 8.13 -6.23 -8.08
CA ILE A 235 7.87 -7.65 -7.77
C ILE A 235 6.63 -7.78 -6.86
N ASP A 236 6.59 -6.99 -5.78
CA ASP A 236 5.48 -6.99 -4.82
C ASP A 236 4.16 -6.49 -5.43
N SER A 237 4.23 -5.65 -6.45
CA SER A 237 3.07 -5.12 -7.18
C SER A 237 2.50 -6.10 -8.20
N LYS A 238 3.25 -7.12 -8.61
CA LYS A 238 2.89 -8.14 -9.60
C LYS A 238 2.57 -7.59 -10.99
N ILE A 239 2.92 -6.35 -11.27
CA ILE A 239 2.83 -5.68 -12.58
C ILE A 239 4.08 -4.83 -12.79
N GLU A 240 4.49 -4.62 -14.06
CA GLU A 240 5.71 -3.86 -14.40
C GLU A 240 5.53 -2.34 -14.33
N ASN A 241 4.29 -1.84 -14.35
CA ASN A 241 3.98 -0.41 -14.37
C ASN A 241 3.11 0.05 -13.17
N PRO A 242 3.51 -0.25 -11.92
CA PRO A 242 2.81 0.25 -10.74
C PRO A 242 3.01 1.75 -10.58
N ILE A 243 2.28 2.37 -9.65
CA ILE A 243 2.61 3.69 -9.14
C ILE A 243 3.73 3.54 -8.10
N ILE A 244 4.88 4.18 -8.34
CA ILE A 244 5.92 4.36 -7.32
C ILE A 244 5.84 5.79 -6.83
N TYR A 245 5.41 5.94 -5.58
CA TYR A 245 5.20 7.22 -4.92
C TYR A 245 6.38 7.57 -4.02
N PHE A 246 7.08 8.64 -4.35
CA PHE A 246 8.17 9.21 -3.57
C PHE A 246 7.63 10.38 -2.72
N ASP A 247 7.57 10.18 -1.41
CA ASP A 247 7.13 11.21 -0.47
C ASP A 247 8.31 11.99 0.10
N GLU A 248 8.09 13.26 0.42
CA GLU A 248 9.05 14.12 1.08
C GLU A 248 10.37 14.32 0.29
N LEU A 249 10.28 14.58 -1.02
CA LEU A 249 11.45 14.81 -1.87
C LEU A 249 12.33 15.98 -1.38
N ASP A 250 11.74 16.97 -0.73
CA ASP A 250 12.44 18.11 -0.12
C ASP A 250 13.16 17.79 1.21
N LYS A 251 13.09 16.54 1.68
CA LYS A 251 13.79 16.05 2.87
C LYS A 251 15.05 15.25 2.54
N VAL A 252 15.36 15.08 1.26
CA VAL A 252 16.65 14.54 0.83
C VAL A 252 17.76 15.43 1.35
N SER A 253 18.80 14.84 1.95
CA SER A 253 19.92 15.55 2.53
C SER A 253 20.66 16.41 1.49
N GLU A 254 21.15 17.58 1.90
CA GLU A 254 21.99 18.46 1.06
C GLU A 254 23.46 17.98 0.96
N THR A 255 23.79 16.85 1.58
CA THR A 255 25.12 16.22 1.53
C THR A 255 25.40 15.59 0.18
N ASP A 256 26.65 15.15 -0.07
CA ASP A 256 27.01 14.44 -1.31
C ASP A 256 26.17 13.17 -1.51
N ASN A 257 25.84 12.44 -0.46
CA ASN A 257 24.93 11.30 -0.55
C ASN A 257 23.52 11.69 -1.05
N GLY A 258 23.03 12.88 -0.66
CA GLY A 258 21.78 13.40 -1.18
C GLY A 258 21.85 13.76 -2.66
N LYS A 259 22.99 14.28 -3.11
CA LYS A 259 23.23 14.52 -4.56
C LYS A 259 23.20 13.20 -5.35
N ASP A 260 23.72 12.10 -4.78
CA ASP A 260 23.65 10.78 -5.40
C ASP A 260 22.19 10.29 -5.52
N ILE A 261 21.36 10.59 -4.53
CA ILE A 261 19.92 10.29 -4.59
C ILE A 261 19.26 11.09 -5.72
N PHE A 262 19.52 12.40 -5.82
CA PHE A 262 18.98 13.22 -6.92
C PHE A 262 19.48 12.75 -8.29
N SER A 263 20.76 12.40 -8.41
CA SER A 263 21.32 11.83 -9.64
C SER A 263 20.64 10.52 -10.03
N PHE A 264 20.38 9.66 -9.05
CA PHE A 264 19.62 8.43 -9.25
C PHE A 264 18.17 8.72 -9.70
N LEU A 265 17.49 9.66 -9.06
CA LEU A 265 16.11 10.02 -9.45
C LEU A 265 16.07 10.64 -10.86
N CYS A 266 17.09 11.42 -11.24
CA CYS A 266 17.25 11.90 -12.61
C CYS A 266 17.40 10.74 -13.59
N TYR A 267 18.24 9.74 -13.29
CA TYR A 267 18.37 8.52 -14.09
C TYR A 267 17.05 7.76 -14.21
N LEU A 268 16.34 7.59 -13.09
CA LEU A 268 15.08 6.86 -13.04
C LEU A 268 13.95 7.53 -13.84
N THR A 269 13.94 8.87 -13.87
CA THR A 269 12.90 9.67 -14.57
C THR A 269 13.21 9.97 -16.03
N ASP A 270 14.41 9.63 -16.49
CA ASP A 270 14.83 9.82 -17.87
C ASP A 270 14.32 8.69 -18.78
N PRO A 271 13.39 8.94 -19.71
CA PRO A 271 12.84 7.90 -20.57
C PRO A 271 13.86 7.31 -21.55
N THR A 272 15.03 7.94 -21.74
CA THR A 272 16.09 7.42 -22.61
C THR A 272 17.00 6.43 -21.90
N GLN A 273 17.01 6.43 -20.56
CA GLN A 273 17.88 5.62 -19.73
C GLN A 273 17.13 4.56 -18.93
N ASN A 274 15.93 4.88 -18.43
CA ASN A 274 15.17 3.99 -17.54
C ASN A 274 14.59 2.74 -18.24
N ASN A 275 14.61 2.68 -19.57
CA ASN A 275 14.26 1.49 -20.35
C ASN A 275 15.32 0.38 -20.28
N ARG A 276 16.48 0.65 -19.71
CA ARG A 276 17.57 -0.31 -19.47
C ARG A 276 18.08 -0.18 -18.03
N PHE A 277 17.15 -0.14 -17.09
CA PHE A 277 17.50 -0.06 -15.68
C PHE A 277 18.29 -1.28 -15.24
N SER A 278 19.40 -1.04 -14.53
CA SER A 278 20.27 -2.07 -13.97
C SER A 278 20.27 -1.99 -12.45
N ASP A 279 20.07 -3.13 -11.81
CA ASP A 279 20.09 -3.29 -10.36
C ASP A 279 21.38 -4.03 -9.95
N HIS A 280 21.96 -3.69 -8.81
CA HIS A 280 23.21 -4.29 -8.37
C HIS A 280 23.05 -5.77 -7.98
N TYR A 281 21.89 -6.16 -7.44
CA TYR A 281 21.58 -7.54 -7.11
C TYR A 281 21.42 -8.37 -8.39
N PHE A 282 20.68 -7.85 -9.38
CA PHE A 282 20.46 -8.50 -10.67
C PHE A 282 21.53 -8.12 -11.70
N TYR A 283 22.78 -8.10 -11.27
CA TYR A 283 23.90 -7.73 -12.14
C TYR A 283 23.89 -8.49 -13.48
N GLY A 284 23.97 -7.74 -14.56
CA GLY A 284 23.94 -8.26 -15.93
C GLY A 284 22.53 -8.40 -16.53
N MET A 285 21.48 -8.12 -15.77
CA MET A 285 20.10 -8.05 -16.26
C MET A 285 19.69 -6.59 -16.50
N ASN A 286 18.76 -6.38 -17.42
CA ASN A 286 18.15 -5.08 -17.71
C ASN A 286 16.65 -5.16 -17.55
N PHE A 287 16.06 -4.10 -16.99
CA PHE A 287 14.63 -3.96 -16.73
C PHE A 287 14.08 -2.71 -17.39
N ASP A 288 12.93 -2.81 -18.05
CA ASP A 288 12.27 -1.65 -18.65
C ASP A 288 11.35 -0.97 -17.64
N LEU A 289 11.79 0.16 -17.08
CA LEU A 289 11.04 0.97 -16.15
C LEU A 289 10.36 2.18 -16.81
N SER A 290 10.37 2.28 -18.12
CA SER A 290 9.85 3.44 -18.87
C SER A 290 8.35 3.63 -18.72
N LYS A 291 7.62 2.58 -18.36
CA LYS A 291 6.16 2.59 -18.19
C LYS A 291 5.71 2.73 -16.73
N VAL A 292 6.64 2.74 -15.79
CA VAL A 292 6.34 2.97 -14.37
C VAL A 292 5.81 4.38 -14.17
N PHE A 293 4.81 4.51 -13.32
CA PHE A 293 4.20 5.80 -13.02
C PHE A 293 4.85 6.39 -11.76
N TYR A 294 5.76 7.35 -11.95
CA TYR A 294 6.46 7.99 -10.84
C TYR A 294 5.69 9.21 -10.35
N VAL A 295 5.37 9.24 -9.06
CA VAL A 295 4.70 10.36 -8.41
C VAL A 295 5.56 10.87 -7.27
N PHE A 296 5.80 12.17 -7.23
CA PHE A 296 6.62 12.82 -6.21
C PHE A 296 5.77 13.81 -5.41
N THR A 297 6.10 13.99 -4.14
CA THR A 297 5.56 15.09 -3.33
C THR A 297 6.67 15.83 -2.62
N PHE A 298 6.52 17.14 -2.54
CA PHE A 298 7.40 18.02 -1.77
C PHE A 298 6.65 19.28 -1.33
N ASN A 299 7.23 19.98 -0.35
CA ASN A 299 6.66 21.22 0.18
C ASN A 299 7.48 22.45 -0.26
N ASP A 300 8.78 22.29 -0.47
CA ASP A 300 9.69 23.37 -0.84
C ASP A 300 10.41 23.03 -2.16
N ILE A 301 10.06 23.78 -3.20
CA ILE A 301 10.62 23.62 -4.55
C ILE A 301 12.10 24.01 -4.62
N ASN A 302 12.55 24.94 -3.74
CA ASN A 302 13.91 25.43 -3.77
C ASN A 302 14.95 24.41 -3.30
N LYS A 303 14.49 23.35 -2.62
CA LYS A 303 15.33 22.24 -2.16
C LYS A 303 15.51 21.13 -3.18
N ILE A 304 14.82 21.21 -4.31
CA ILE A 304 14.85 20.17 -5.32
C ILE A 304 15.85 20.53 -6.42
N ASP A 305 16.59 19.54 -6.88
CA ASP A 305 17.53 19.70 -8.00
C ASP A 305 16.78 20.16 -9.27
N LYS A 306 17.33 21.17 -9.95
CA LYS A 306 16.70 21.77 -11.13
C LYS A 306 16.59 20.79 -12.30
N ILE A 307 17.56 19.89 -12.46
CA ILE A 307 17.57 18.89 -13.53
C ILE A 307 16.42 17.89 -13.33
N LEU A 308 16.17 17.53 -12.07
CA LEU A 308 15.01 16.68 -11.74
C LEU A 308 13.70 17.42 -11.98
N LEU A 309 13.59 18.70 -11.57
CA LEU A 309 12.36 19.49 -11.79
C LEU A 309 11.96 19.56 -13.27
N ASP A 310 12.93 19.71 -14.17
CA ASP A 310 12.69 19.78 -15.63
C ASP A 310 12.11 18.46 -16.20
N ARG A 311 12.23 17.35 -15.47
CA ARG A 311 11.75 16.03 -15.86
C ARG A 311 10.38 15.69 -15.28
N LEU A 312 9.87 16.53 -14.38
CA LEU A 312 8.62 16.33 -13.67
C LEU A 312 7.52 17.26 -14.20
N ASN A 313 6.31 16.72 -14.34
CA ASN A 313 5.11 17.54 -14.50
C ASN A 313 4.67 18.04 -13.12
N ILE A 314 4.98 19.30 -12.82
CA ILE A 314 4.77 19.90 -11.50
C ILE A 314 3.36 20.48 -11.40
N ILE A 315 2.57 19.96 -10.50
CA ILE A 315 1.21 20.41 -10.23
C ILE A 315 1.17 21.06 -8.85
N LYS A 316 0.81 22.34 -8.81
CA LYS A 316 0.73 23.09 -7.54
C LYS A 316 -0.55 22.77 -6.80
N VAL A 317 -0.42 22.38 -5.55
CA VAL A 317 -1.54 22.16 -4.61
C VAL A 317 -1.58 23.35 -3.66
N SER A 318 -2.66 24.11 -3.70
CA SER A 318 -2.87 25.28 -2.82
C SER A 318 -3.52 24.87 -1.50
N ASN A 319 -3.43 25.74 -0.49
CA ASN A 319 -4.25 25.58 0.72
C ASN A 319 -5.75 25.64 0.34
N PRO A 320 -6.58 24.82 0.97
CA PRO A 320 -8.02 24.88 0.78
C PRO A 320 -8.58 26.20 1.31
N LYS A 321 -9.64 26.68 0.68
CA LYS A 321 -10.41 27.85 1.15
C LYS A 321 -11.23 27.48 2.37
N ASP A 322 -11.68 28.49 3.14
CA ASP A 322 -12.47 28.25 4.37
C ASP A 322 -13.72 27.41 4.13
N GLU A 323 -14.45 27.69 3.07
CA GLU A 323 -15.63 26.92 2.68
C GLU A 323 -15.31 25.45 2.34
N GLU A 324 -14.14 25.22 1.76
CA GLU A 324 -13.64 23.87 1.47
C GLU A 324 -13.20 23.18 2.76
N ILE A 325 -12.56 23.90 3.70
CA ILE A 325 -12.18 23.36 5.01
C ILE A 325 -13.40 22.85 5.75
N VAL A 326 -14.48 23.64 5.84
CA VAL A 326 -15.74 23.22 6.48
C VAL A 326 -16.21 21.88 5.90
N LYS A 327 -16.30 21.81 4.58
CA LYS A 327 -16.74 20.59 3.89
C LYS A 327 -15.80 19.40 4.11
N ILE A 328 -14.47 19.63 4.10
CA ILE A 328 -13.47 18.59 4.39
C ILE A 328 -13.67 18.07 5.81
N LEU A 329 -13.89 18.95 6.78
CA LEU A 329 -14.07 18.55 8.17
C LEU A 329 -15.36 17.74 8.35
N GLN A 330 -16.48 18.22 7.81
CA GLN A 330 -17.79 17.58 7.95
C GLN A 330 -17.87 16.23 7.21
N ASN A 331 -17.42 16.20 5.95
CA ASN A 331 -17.67 15.05 5.08
C ASN A 331 -16.58 13.99 5.14
N HIS A 332 -15.37 14.34 5.62
CA HIS A 332 -14.24 13.43 5.61
C HIS A 332 -13.58 13.25 6.97
N CYS A 333 -13.12 14.35 7.62
CA CYS A 333 -12.32 14.23 8.84
C CYS A 333 -13.15 13.71 10.03
N ILE A 334 -14.29 14.30 10.31
CA ILE A 334 -15.15 13.92 11.44
C ILE A 334 -15.62 12.45 11.31
N PRO A 335 -16.19 12.01 10.18
CA PRO A 335 -16.59 10.61 10.02
C PRO A 335 -15.44 9.62 10.12
N GLU A 336 -14.26 9.98 9.58
CA GLU A 336 -13.06 9.14 9.67
C GLU A 336 -12.58 8.99 11.12
N ILE A 337 -12.56 10.09 11.90
CA ILE A 337 -12.13 10.07 13.30
C ILE A 337 -13.14 9.27 14.15
N ILE A 338 -14.45 9.48 13.97
CA ILE A 338 -15.50 8.72 14.68
C ILE A 338 -15.32 7.22 14.42
N LYS A 339 -15.12 6.84 13.18
CA LYS A 339 -14.87 5.44 12.79
C LYS A 339 -13.60 4.88 13.43
N ASN A 340 -12.52 5.66 13.48
CA ASN A 340 -11.23 5.23 14.05
C ASN A 340 -11.30 5.07 15.58
N ILE A 341 -12.03 5.96 16.26
CA ILE A 341 -12.26 5.87 17.73
C ILE A 341 -13.21 4.70 18.04
N GLY A 342 -14.11 4.36 17.11
CA GLY A 342 -15.13 3.31 17.30
C GLY A 342 -16.35 3.78 18.07
N ILE A 343 -16.68 5.07 18.01
CA ILE A 343 -17.89 5.61 18.62
C ILE A 343 -19.10 5.13 17.80
N GLY A 344 -20.00 4.36 18.44
CA GLY A 344 -21.20 3.79 17.81
C GLY A 344 -22.37 4.75 17.64
N LEU A 345 -22.18 6.03 17.97
CA LEU A 345 -23.21 7.07 17.92
C LEU A 345 -22.96 8.01 16.75
N GLU A 346 -24.03 8.56 16.17
CA GLU A 346 -23.92 9.62 15.20
C GLU A 346 -23.60 10.95 15.92
N ILE A 347 -22.49 11.59 15.53
CA ILE A 347 -22.04 12.85 16.12
C ILE A 347 -22.07 13.94 15.05
N ILE A 348 -22.84 14.98 15.30
CA ILE A 348 -23.03 16.12 14.40
C ILE A 348 -22.47 17.38 15.07
N PHE A 349 -21.51 18.03 14.44
CA PHE A 349 -21.00 19.35 14.85
C PHE A 349 -21.86 20.48 14.24
N SER A 350 -22.17 21.48 15.02
CA SER A 350 -22.81 22.71 14.51
C SER A 350 -21.84 23.45 13.58
N ASN A 351 -22.37 24.23 12.65
CA ASN A 351 -21.53 25.09 11.80
C ASN A 351 -20.73 26.10 12.60
N GLU A 352 -21.29 26.57 13.71
CA GLU A 352 -20.66 27.53 14.64
C GLU A 352 -19.46 26.88 15.34
N SER A 353 -19.61 25.65 15.84
CA SER A 353 -18.52 24.88 16.43
C SER A 353 -17.38 24.64 15.44
N ILE A 354 -17.70 24.31 14.18
CA ILE A 354 -16.68 24.10 13.13
C ILE A 354 -15.95 25.41 12.80
N ASN A 355 -16.68 26.51 12.66
CA ASN A 355 -16.08 27.81 12.40
C ASN A 355 -15.21 28.27 13.57
N TYR A 356 -15.59 27.96 14.81
CA TYR A 356 -14.76 28.23 15.98
C TYR A 356 -13.42 27.44 15.92
N ILE A 357 -13.46 26.15 15.59
CA ILE A 357 -12.25 25.33 15.38
C ILE A 357 -11.37 25.94 14.30
N ILE A 358 -11.95 26.37 13.17
CA ILE A 358 -11.21 26.96 12.06
C ILE A 358 -10.50 28.24 12.51
N ASN A 359 -11.19 29.14 13.18
CA ASN A 359 -10.63 30.41 13.67
C ASN A 359 -9.53 30.18 14.71
N TYR A 360 -9.72 29.23 15.60
CA TYR A 360 -8.72 28.85 16.58
C TYR A 360 -7.46 28.31 15.91
N CYS A 361 -7.59 27.34 15.02
CA CYS A 361 -6.43 26.79 14.28
C CYS A 361 -5.69 27.87 13.50
N LYS A 362 -6.40 28.80 12.85
CA LYS A 362 -5.77 29.91 12.11
C LYS A 362 -4.92 30.81 12.98
N SER A 363 -5.32 31.04 14.22
CA SER A 363 -4.55 31.85 15.17
C SER A 363 -3.17 31.23 15.51
N PHE A 364 -3.07 29.89 15.42
CA PHE A 364 -1.82 29.15 15.61
C PHE A 364 -1.04 28.92 14.31
N ILE A 365 -1.73 28.68 13.21
CA ILE A 365 -1.11 28.46 11.88
C ILE A 365 -0.29 29.68 11.46
N ASN A 366 -0.75 30.89 11.80
CA ASN A 366 0.01 32.12 11.55
C ASN A 366 1.33 32.22 12.35
N LYS A 367 1.52 31.38 13.36
CA LYS A 367 2.71 31.34 14.22
C LYS A 367 3.60 30.10 13.99
N SER A 368 3.11 29.08 13.28
CA SER A 368 3.83 27.82 13.05
C SER A 368 3.97 27.50 11.55
N ILE A 369 5.02 26.77 11.22
CA ILE A 369 5.35 26.32 9.84
C ILE A 369 4.34 25.27 9.32
N THR A 370 3.47 24.74 10.17
CA THR A 370 2.50 23.69 9.83
C THR A 370 1.16 24.30 9.42
N SER A 371 1.01 24.56 8.13
CA SER A 371 -0.29 24.92 7.53
C SER A 371 -0.96 23.66 6.96
N GLY A 372 -2.27 23.51 7.07
CA GLY A 372 -3.02 22.45 6.41
C GLY A 372 -4.07 21.77 7.30
N ILE A 373 -4.75 20.77 6.72
CA ILE A 373 -5.88 20.07 7.36
C ILE A 373 -5.45 19.25 8.60
N ARG A 374 -4.16 18.88 8.70
CA ARG A 374 -3.66 18.03 9.80
C ARG A 374 -3.89 18.61 11.19
N GLU A 375 -3.79 19.94 11.36
CA GLU A 375 -4.06 20.59 12.67
C GLU A 375 -5.54 20.56 13.04
N TYR A 376 -6.42 20.79 12.09
CA TYR A 376 -7.87 20.65 12.32
C TYR A 376 -8.22 19.22 12.73
N TYR A 377 -7.67 18.23 12.01
CA TYR A 377 -7.87 16.81 12.33
C TYR A 377 -7.46 16.50 13.76
N ARG A 378 -6.26 16.94 14.19
CA ARG A 378 -5.73 16.71 15.54
C ARG A 378 -6.62 17.32 16.64
N ILE A 379 -7.15 18.51 16.42
CA ILE A 379 -8.02 19.17 17.40
C ILE A 379 -9.37 18.46 17.48
N ILE A 380 -9.98 18.12 16.35
CA ILE A 380 -11.23 17.37 16.32
C ILE A 380 -11.07 15.99 16.97
N GLU A 381 -9.97 15.30 16.71
CA GLU A 381 -9.66 14.02 17.34
C GLU A 381 -9.58 14.15 18.86
N LYS A 382 -8.90 15.17 19.41
CA LYS A 382 -8.85 15.43 20.85
C LYS A 382 -10.25 15.70 21.42
N ILE A 383 -11.10 16.48 20.72
CA ILE A 383 -12.49 16.75 21.14
C ILE A 383 -13.30 15.46 21.21
N LEU A 384 -13.20 14.62 20.18
CA LEU A 384 -13.95 13.37 20.10
C LEU A 384 -13.45 12.30 21.10
N LEU A 385 -12.16 12.30 21.43
CA LEU A 385 -11.61 11.44 22.48
C LEU A 385 -12.10 11.85 23.87
N GLU A 386 -12.16 13.15 24.17
CA GLU A 386 -12.69 13.64 25.43
C GLU A 386 -14.18 13.34 25.56
N LEU A 387 -14.95 13.55 24.46
CA LEU A 387 -16.36 13.18 24.39
C LEU A 387 -16.56 11.67 24.62
N ASN A 388 -15.76 10.85 23.99
CA ASN A 388 -15.84 9.38 24.15
C ASN A 388 -15.55 8.97 25.60
N LYS A 389 -14.59 9.61 26.26
CA LYS A 389 -14.32 9.40 27.69
C LYS A 389 -15.53 9.75 28.54
N ASP A 390 -16.17 10.91 28.28
CA ASP A 390 -17.37 11.33 29.02
C ASP A 390 -18.56 10.38 28.80
N ILE A 391 -18.76 9.87 27.58
CA ILE A 391 -19.78 8.86 27.27
C ILE A 391 -19.53 7.57 28.08
N LEU A 392 -18.31 7.07 28.09
CA LEU A 392 -17.95 5.82 28.77
C LEU A 392 -18.00 5.95 30.31
N MET A 393 -17.67 7.12 30.87
CA MET A 393 -17.68 7.33 32.30
C MET A 393 -19.09 7.56 32.88
N ASN A 394 -19.98 8.20 32.12
CA ASN A 394 -21.27 8.62 32.63
C ASN A 394 -22.42 7.66 32.39
N ASN A 395 -22.24 6.57 31.66
CA ASN A 395 -23.19 5.48 31.35
C ASN A 395 -24.64 5.88 30.94
N ASN A 396 -24.91 7.19 30.76
CA ASN A 396 -26.28 7.75 30.68
C ASN A 396 -26.68 8.24 29.28
N LEU A 397 -25.83 8.02 28.25
CA LEU A 397 -26.15 8.54 26.91
C LEU A 397 -26.48 7.38 25.95
N ILE A 398 -27.66 6.80 26.13
CA ILE A 398 -28.32 5.97 25.11
C ILE A 398 -29.22 6.92 24.30
N GLN A 399 -28.61 7.77 23.51
CA GLN A 399 -29.27 8.46 22.40
C GLN A 399 -28.62 7.99 21.11
N ASP A 400 -29.41 7.74 20.09
CA ASP A 400 -28.92 7.26 18.80
C ASP A 400 -28.04 8.30 18.07
N ALA A 401 -28.14 9.57 18.46
CA ALA A 401 -27.35 10.67 17.92
C ALA A 401 -27.02 11.73 19.00
N ILE A 402 -25.78 12.24 18.96
CA ILE A 402 -25.35 13.38 19.81
C ILE A 402 -25.09 14.57 18.90
N ILE A 403 -25.92 15.63 19.09
CA ILE A 403 -25.66 16.92 18.46
C ILE A 403 -24.75 17.70 19.40
N ILE A 404 -23.54 17.99 18.97
CA ILE A 404 -22.60 18.85 19.71
C ILE A 404 -23.06 20.29 19.51
N GLN A 405 -23.93 20.76 20.43
CA GLN A 405 -24.33 22.14 20.54
C GLN A 405 -23.21 22.97 21.17
N ASP A 406 -23.28 24.27 21.03
CA ASP A 406 -22.21 25.20 21.40
C ASP A 406 -21.78 25.09 22.88
N ASP A 407 -22.71 24.84 23.79
CA ASP A 407 -22.40 24.69 25.22
C ASP A 407 -21.56 23.45 25.53
N ILE A 408 -21.90 22.32 24.93
CA ILE A 408 -21.13 21.06 25.06
C ILE A 408 -19.78 21.23 24.39
N PHE A 409 -19.78 21.85 23.21
CA PHE A 409 -18.55 22.11 22.47
C PHE A 409 -17.61 23.02 23.26
N LEU A 410 -18.08 24.15 23.78
CA LEU A 410 -17.24 25.09 24.54
C LEU A 410 -16.64 24.46 25.79
N LYS A 411 -17.40 23.62 26.50
CA LYS A 411 -16.90 22.89 27.66
C LYS A 411 -15.77 21.95 27.30
N LEU A 412 -15.93 21.10 26.29
CA LEU A 412 -14.92 20.17 25.80
C LEU A 412 -13.70 20.93 25.26
N PHE A 413 -13.93 21.97 24.48
CA PHE A 413 -12.88 22.75 23.85
C PHE A 413 -12.02 23.51 24.87
N THR A 414 -12.63 24.09 25.92
CA THR A 414 -11.91 24.79 26.99
C THR A 414 -10.99 23.84 27.76
N SER A 415 -11.45 22.61 28.02
CA SER A 415 -10.61 21.56 28.61
C SER A 415 -9.37 21.27 27.76
N ILE A 416 -9.55 21.13 26.45
CA ILE A 416 -8.47 20.85 25.50
C ILE A 416 -7.52 22.04 25.35
N GLN A 417 -8.06 23.27 25.32
CA GLN A 417 -7.25 24.47 25.22
C GLN A 417 -6.29 24.61 26.39
N ASN A 418 -6.71 24.28 27.59
CA ASN A 418 -5.86 24.27 28.78
C ASN A 418 -4.75 23.20 28.66
N GLN A 419 -5.07 22.02 28.14
CA GLN A 419 -4.06 20.96 27.89
C GLN A 419 -3.04 21.38 26.83
N LEU A 420 -3.47 21.98 25.73
CA LEU A 420 -2.59 22.46 24.65
C LEU A 420 -1.68 23.61 25.09
N ASN A 421 -2.16 24.52 25.94
CA ASN A 421 -1.35 25.60 26.48
C ASN A 421 -0.26 25.07 27.42
N ASN A 422 -0.58 24.08 28.27
CA ASN A 422 0.37 23.41 29.13
C ASN A 422 1.44 22.60 28.35
N GLU A 423 1.04 21.96 27.24
CA GLU A 423 1.99 21.24 26.34
C GLU A 423 2.98 22.23 25.70
N ASN A 424 2.51 23.42 25.26
CA ASN A 424 3.35 24.44 24.64
C ASN A 424 4.32 25.11 25.64
N GLU A 425 3.90 25.33 26.88
CA GLU A 425 4.78 25.83 27.94
C GLU A 425 5.87 24.82 28.28
N ASN A 426 5.54 23.54 28.41
CA ASN A 426 6.51 22.48 28.68
C ASN A 426 7.50 22.27 27.52
N SER A 427 7.07 22.45 26.25
CA SER A 427 7.98 22.35 25.09
C SER A 427 8.94 23.54 25.00
N SER A 428 8.57 24.73 25.46
CA SER A 428 9.46 25.89 25.54
C SER A 428 10.54 25.73 26.61
N TYR A 429 10.26 25.01 27.69
CA TYR A 429 11.27 24.69 28.73
C TYR A 429 12.26 23.61 28.30
N SER A 430 11.88 22.67 27.45
CA SER A 430 12.82 21.64 26.95
C SER A 430 13.88 22.18 25.99
N HIS A 431 13.63 23.31 25.33
CA HIS A 431 14.64 24.01 24.49
C HIS A 431 15.59 24.91 25.28
N MET A 432 15.38 25.09 26.59
CA MET A 432 16.30 25.87 27.47
C MET A 432 17.39 25.01 28.12
N TYR A 433 17.33 23.68 27.94
CA TYR A 433 18.29 22.75 28.57
C TYR A 433 19.05 21.84 27.59
N LEU A 434 19.18 22.28 26.32
CA LEU A 434 20.05 21.62 25.33
C LEU A 434 21.10 22.59 24.80
#